data_e66c1f331ebe0d613497ef25cea28195
#
_entry.id   e66c1f331ebe0d613497ef25cea28195
#
_cell.length_a   1.000
_cell.length_b   1.000
_cell.length_c   1.000
_cell.angle_alpha   90.00
_cell.angle_beta   90.00
_cell.angle_gamma   90.00
#
_symmetry.space_group_name_H-M   'P 1'
#
loop_
_entity.id
_entity.type
_entity.pdbx_description
1 polymer ?
#
loop_
_entity_poly.entity_id
_entity_poly.type
_entity_poly.pdbx_seq_one_letter_code
_entity_poly.pdbx_strand_id
1 'polypeptide(L)'
;MEKRTASDYRISAWSGGTTTQLAICPETAVYADRDFLWRVSSATVELETSDFTPLPDYDRLIATLEGRIVLTHNGGAPITLQPFEVHAFSGADETRSVGRCRDFNLMLRRGRVRGSMEALTLPDVPVRLSADAAGEQLLVYCVSGQCTAAEENAGTGIACPPTCTDPIGERILCSAQNDRTGEENVGTSIACPPASAAAADSAILHPGESLLCAAPACLTLRGNARLMVCHMLPVKE
;
A
#
# COMPACT_ATOMS: atom_id res chain seq x y z
N MET A 1 -14.23 1.20 5.04
CA MET A 1 -13.02 1.83 4.43
C MET A 1 -13.03 3.35 4.62
N GLU A 2 -11.86 3.98 4.71
CA GLU A 2 -11.71 5.42 4.92
C GLU A 2 -10.94 6.05 3.75
N LYS A 3 -11.61 6.89 2.96
CA LYS A 3 -10.97 7.67 1.90
C LYS A 3 -10.33 8.92 2.50
N ARG A 4 -9.07 9.19 2.12
CA ARG A 4 -8.29 10.37 2.52
C ARG A 4 -7.87 11.17 1.30
N THR A 5 -7.94 12.48 1.43
CA THR A 5 -7.66 13.47 0.38
C THR A 5 -6.60 14.46 0.87
N ALA A 6 -6.23 15.42 0.05
CA ALA A 6 -5.24 16.43 0.41
C ALA A 6 -5.58 17.20 1.69
N SER A 7 -6.87 17.35 2.03
CA SER A 7 -7.31 18.04 3.26
C SER A 7 -7.04 17.23 4.55
N ASP A 8 -6.87 15.92 4.43
CA ASP A 8 -6.66 15.01 5.55
C ASP A 8 -5.17 14.78 5.86
N TYR A 9 -4.30 15.25 4.96
CA TYR A 9 -2.87 15.06 5.07
C TYR A 9 -2.18 16.19 5.84
N ARG A 10 -1.13 15.85 6.57
CA ARG A 10 -0.26 16.83 7.22
C ARG A 10 0.96 17.08 6.34
N ILE A 11 1.16 18.34 5.95
CA ILE A 11 2.31 18.77 5.17
C ILE A 11 3.29 19.48 6.08
N SER A 12 4.56 19.11 5.99
CA SER A 12 5.67 19.75 6.68
C SER A 12 6.77 20.12 5.70
N ALA A 13 7.27 21.36 5.78
CA ALA A 13 8.43 21.81 5.02
C ALA A 13 9.72 21.55 5.81
N TRP A 14 10.78 21.25 5.11
CA TRP A 14 12.14 21.14 5.63
C TRP A 14 13.13 21.75 4.63
N SER A 15 14.39 21.85 4.98
CA SER A 15 15.41 22.56 4.15
C SER A 15 15.59 22.00 2.74
N GLY A 16 15.18 20.76 2.48
CA GLY A 16 15.35 20.06 1.19
C GLY A 16 14.06 19.76 0.45
N GLY A 17 12.92 20.30 0.90
CA GLY A 17 11.64 20.06 0.24
C GLY A 17 10.45 20.00 1.18
N THR A 18 9.46 19.19 0.84
CA THR A 18 8.24 19.01 1.62
C THR A 18 7.93 17.54 1.84
N THR A 19 7.31 17.23 2.97
CA THR A 19 6.80 15.88 3.26
C THR A 19 5.32 15.94 3.55
N THR A 20 4.55 15.13 2.83
CA THR A 20 3.13 14.90 3.04
C THR A 20 2.96 13.59 3.82
N GLN A 21 2.49 13.67 5.06
CA GLN A 21 2.12 12.50 5.86
C GLN A 21 0.71 12.07 5.43
N LEU A 22 0.61 10.88 4.84
CA LEU A 22 -0.65 10.30 4.38
C LEU A 22 -1.41 9.62 5.52
N ALA A 23 -0.69 8.88 6.36
CA ALA A 23 -1.25 8.23 7.53
C ALA A 23 -0.15 7.93 8.56
N ILE A 24 -0.55 7.79 9.83
CA ILE A 24 0.31 7.41 10.96
C ILE A 24 -0.54 6.61 11.95
N CYS A 25 0.05 5.64 12.65
CA CYS A 25 -0.63 4.85 13.66
C CYS A 25 0.13 4.87 15.00
N PRO A 26 -0.56 5.14 16.12
CA PRO A 26 -1.95 5.58 16.20
C PRO A 26 -2.12 6.96 15.53
N GLU A 27 -3.33 7.31 15.14
CA GLU A 27 -3.61 8.57 14.42
C GLU A 27 -3.25 9.82 15.23
N THR A 28 -3.26 9.70 16.56
CA THR A 28 -2.86 10.76 17.50
C THR A 28 -1.34 10.91 17.63
N ALA A 29 -0.55 9.99 17.07
CA ALA A 29 0.91 10.03 17.17
C ALA A 29 1.49 11.25 16.46
N VAL A 30 2.56 11.78 17.03
CA VAL A 30 3.34 12.86 16.44
C VAL A 30 4.67 12.31 15.94
N TYR A 31 4.99 12.56 14.67
CA TYR A 31 6.21 12.05 14.05
C TYR A 31 7.48 12.42 14.84
N ALA A 32 7.53 13.61 15.45
CA ALA A 32 8.68 14.08 16.21
C ALA A 32 8.96 13.27 17.48
N ASP A 33 7.93 12.67 18.09
CA ASP A 33 8.05 11.92 19.35
C ASP A 33 8.63 10.51 19.16
N ARG A 34 8.66 10.03 17.90
CA ARG A 34 9.25 8.73 17.53
C ARG A 34 8.62 7.52 18.26
N ASP A 35 7.33 7.60 18.58
CA ASP A 35 6.61 6.53 19.31
C ASP A 35 5.47 5.89 18.50
N PHE A 36 5.34 6.23 17.21
CA PHE A 36 4.34 5.65 16.32
C PHE A 36 4.64 4.19 15.94
N LEU A 37 3.60 3.42 15.61
CA LEU A 37 3.72 2.03 15.17
C LEU A 37 4.13 1.94 13.69
N TRP A 38 3.46 2.70 12.83
CA TRP A 38 3.81 2.82 11.41
C TRP A 38 3.43 4.21 10.88
N ARG A 39 4.09 4.60 9.80
CA ARG A 39 3.81 5.86 9.12
C ARG A 39 4.01 5.72 7.63
N VAL A 40 3.06 6.21 6.83
CA VAL A 40 3.15 6.35 5.38
C VAL A 40 3.24 7.82 5.01
N SER A 41 4.20 8.16 4.17
CA SER A 41 4.41 9.54 3.72
C SER A 41 5.00 9.59 2.31
N SER A 42 4.82 10.71 1.63
CA SER A 42 5.48 11.05 0.38
C SER A 42 6.24 12.36 0.54
N ALA A 43 7.47 12.43 0.07
CA ALA A 43 8.24 13.66 0.11
C ALA A 43 8.66 14.10 -1.29
N THR A 44 8.64 15.42 -1.52
CA THR A 44 9.32 16.05 -2.66
C THR A 44 10.70 16.48 -2.18
N VAL A 45 11.74 15.93 -2.80
CA VAL A 45 13.15 16.23 -2.49
C VAL A 45 13.71 17.10 -3.60
N GLU A 46 14.04 18.33 -3.25
CA GLU A 46 14.53 19.36 -4.19
C GLU A 46 16.05 19.50 -4.18
N LEU A 47 16.72 18.99 -3.15
CA LEU A 47 18.18 18.96 -3.05
C LEU A 47 18.76 17.82 -3.87
N GLU A 48 19.92 18.09 -4.48
CA GLU A 48 20.69 17.06 -5.19
C GLU A 48 21.23 15.99 -4.24
N THR A 49 21.47 16.34 -3.00
CA THR A 49 21.97 15.42 -1.98
C THR A 49 21.21 15.63 -0.68
N SER A 50 20.78 14.55 -0.04
CA SER A 50 20.08 14.58 1.24
C SER A 50 20.55 13.45 2.15
N ASP A 51 20.67 13.72 3.44
CA ASP A 51 20.89 12.70 4.46
C ASP A 51 19.56 12.39 5.16
N PHE A 52 19.28 11.11 5.33
CA PHE A 52 18.05 10.68 5.97
C PHE A 52 18.18 10.79 7.49
N THR A 53 17.12 11.24 8.14
CA THR A 53 17.06 11.23 9.60
C THR A 53 17.16 9.79 10.13
N PRO A 54 18.11 9.47 11.00
CA PRO A 54 18.20 8.16 11.64
C PRO A 54 16.96 7.86 12.48
N LEU A 55 16.44 6.65 12.34
CA LEU A 55 15.28 6.12 13.06
C LEU A 55 15.58 4.67 13.50
N PRO A 56 16.43 4.46 14.51
CA PRO A 56 16.98 3.14 14.83
C PRO A 56 15.92 2.10 15.23
N ASP A 57 14.78 2.55 15.73
CA ASP A 57 13.68 1.67 16.12
C ASP A 57 12.73 1.30 14.96
N TYR A 58 13.07 1.68 13.74
CA TYR A 58 12.18 1.47 12.58
C TYR A 58 12.89 0.73 11.45
N ASP A 59 12.15 -0.16 10.81
CA ASP A 59 12.43 -0.66 9.47
C ASP A 59 11.73 0.24 8.46
N ARG A 60 12.38 0.49 7.32
CA ARG A 60 11.90 1.44 6.31
C ARG A 60 11.82 0.79 4.95
N LEU A 61 10.76 1.10 4.22
CA LEU A 61 10.61 0.79 2.80
C LEU A 61 10.45 2.10 2.06
N ILE A 62 11.22 2.27 0.99
CA ILE A 62 11.17 3.47 0.16
C ILE A 62 11.04 3.10 -1.32
N ALA A 63 10.27 3.89 -2.06
CA ALA A 63 10.25 3.90 -3.51
C ALA A 63 10.28 5.34 -4.00
N THR A 64 10.74 5.60 -5.22
CA THR A 64 10.48 6.88 -5.86
C THR A 64 9.21 6.78 -6.71
N LEU A 65 8.37 7.80 -6.68
CA LEU A 65 7.22 7.94 -7.56
C LEU A 65 7.62 8.68 -8.84
N GLU A 66 8.54 9.62 -8.71
CA GLU A 66 9.11 10.45 -9.77
C GLU A 66 10.60 10.64 -9.51
N GLY A 67 11.40 10.65 -10.57
CA GLY A 67 12.84 10.79 -10.46
C GLY A 67 13.55 9.51 -10.04
N ARG A 68 14.85 9.50 -10.19
CA ARG A 68 15.77 8.41 -9.83
C ARG A 68 16.70 8.89 -8.74
N ILE A 69 16.94 8.07 -7.73
CA ILE A 69 17.93 8.36 -6.68
C ILE A 69 18.96 7.26 -6.56
N VAL A 70 20.10 7.62 -6.01
CA VAL A 70 21.13 6.67 -5.59
C VAL A 70 21.23 6.73 -4.07
N LEU A 71 21.01 5.61 -3.42
CA LEU A 71 21.13 5.45 -1.97
C LEU A 71 22.48 4.84 -1.61
N THR A 72 23.06 5.30 -0.51
CA THR A 72 24.23 4.69 0.12
C THR A 72 23.94 4.53 1.60
N HIS A 73 24.09 3.32 2.12
CA HIS A 73 23.91 2.99 3.53
C HIS A 73 25.27 2.72 4.18
N ASN A 74 25.57 3.39 5.30
CA ASN A 74 26.79 3.19 6.10
C ASN A 74 28.08 3.27 5.25
N GLY A 75 28.11 4.13 4.23
CA GLY A 75 29.24 4.26 3.31
C GLY A 75 29.48 3.04 2.40
N GLY A 76 28.53 2.12 2.31
CA GLY A 76 28.61 0.91 1.49
C GLY A 76 28.40 1.17 -0.01
N ALA A 77 28.15 0.10 -0.77
CA ALA A 77 27.92 0.19 -2.20
C ALA A 77 26.66 1.01 -2.55
N PRO A 78 26.70 1.85 -3.59
CA PRO A 78 25.55 2.62 -4.00
C PRO A 78 24.46 1.74 -4.61
N ILE A 79 23.21 2.01 -4.28
CA ILE A 79 22.01 1.34 -4.77
C ILE A 79 21.19 2.35 -5.55
N THR A 80 20.97 2.08 -6.84
CA THR A 80 20.14 2.94 -7.69
C THR A 80 18.70 2.48 -7.63
N LEU A 81 17.77 3.38 -7.28
CA LEU A 81 16.34 3.16 -7.33
C LEU A 81 15.74 3.86 -8.55
N GLN A 82 15.11 3.08 -9.40
CA GLN A 82 14.24 3.59 -10.45
C GLN A 82 12.83 3.85 -9.88
N PRO A 83 12.01 4.66 -10.58
CA PRO A 83 10.62 4.86 -10.15
C PRO A 83 9.88 3.54 -9.94
N PHE A 84 9.22 3.44 -8.78
CA PHE A 84 8.41 2.30 -8.33
C PHE A 84 9.18 1.05 -7.91
N GLU A 85 10.51 1.08 -7.92
CA GLU A 85 11.31 0.05 -7.25
C GLU A 85 11.29 0.27 -5.74
N VAL A 86 10.93 -0.77 -5.00
CA VAL A 86 10.88 -0.72 -3.53
C VAL A 86 12.18 -1.23 -2.96
N HIS A 87 12.77 -0.44 -2.07
CA HIS A 87 13.97 -0.80 -1.31
C HIS A 87 13.70 -0.79 0.18
N ALA A 88 14.07 -1.87 0.86
CA ALA A 88 13.96 -2.01 2.31
C ALA A 88 15.32 -1.81 2.98
N PHE A 89 15.36 -1.06 4.07
CA PHE A 89 16.58 -0.80 4.84
C PHE A 89 16.28 -0.53 6.31
N SER A 90 17.31 -0.60 7.14
CA SER A 90 17.21 -0.25 8.56
C SER A 90 17.18 1.27 8.74
N GLY A 91 16.24 1.77 9.52
CA GLY A 91 16.24 3.18 9.92
C GLY A 91 17.44 3.57 10.81
N ALA A 92 18.21 2.59 11.32
CA ALA A 92 19.47 2.83 12.00
C ALA A 92 20.63 3.14 11.06
N ASP A 93 20.50 2.81 9.77
CA ASP A 93 21.58 3.03 8.81
C ASP A 93 21.78 4.53 8.55
N GLU A 94 23.04 4.95 8.51
CA GLU A 94 23.41 6.26 7.96
C GLU A 94 23.15 6.25 6.46
N THR A 95 22.02 6.82 6.06
CA THR A 95 21.55 6.77 4.67
C THR A 95 21.68 8.13 4.01
N ARG A 96 22.43 8.15 2.91
CA ARG A 96 22.58 9.30 2.03
C ARG A 96 21.92 9.02 0.69
N SER A 97 21.19 10.00 0.15
CA SER A 97 20.61 9.95 -1.19
C SER A 97 21.22 11.02 -2.08
N VAL A 98 21.37 10.68 -3.36
CA VAL A 98 21.75 11.60 -4.43
C VAL A 98 20.70 11.52 -5.52
N GLY A 99 20.20 12.68 -5.94
CA GLY A 99 19.15 12.85 -6.93
C GLY A 99 17.89 13.47 -6.34
N ARG A 100 17.19 14.22 -7.19
CA ARG A 100 15.89 14.84 -6.86
C ARG A 100 14.78 13.87 -7.19
N CYS A 101 13.78 13.81 -6.33
CA CYS A 101 12.69 12.87 -6.51
C CYS A 101 11.41 13.31 -5.78
N ARG A 102 10.35 12.62 -6.10
CA ARG A 102 9.21 12.46 -5.21
C ARG A 102 9.23 11.02 -4.70
N ASP A 103 9.41 10.84 -3.42
CA ASP A 103 9.46 9.52 -2.79
C ASP A 103 8.11 9.10 -2.19
N PHE A 104 8.04 7.82 -1.83
CA PHE A 104 6.99 7.21 -1.03
C PHE A 104 7.65 6.31 0.02
N ASN A 105 7.31 6.50 1.28
CA ASN A 105 8.05 5.91 2.40
C ASN A 105 7.07 5.26 3.38
N LEU A 106 7.32 3.99 3.72
CA LEU A 106 6.67 3.26 4.79
C LEU A 106 7.69 3.01 5.91
N MET A 107 7.36 3.44 7.13
CA MET A 107 8.15 3.24 8.35
C MET A 107 7.38 2.31 9.27
N LEU A 108 8.03 1.27 9.77
CA LEU A 108 7.46 0.21 10.61
C LEU A 108 8.25 0.09 11.90
N ARG A 109 7.59 0.18 13.05
CA ARG A 109 8.27 0.02 14.35
C ARG A 109 8.74 -1.41 14.51
N ARG A 110 10.07 -1.56 14.64
CA ARG A 110 10.74 -2.85 14.74
C ARG A 110 10.23 -3.68 15.91
N GLY A 111 9.94 -4.95 15.64
CA GLY A 111 9.40 -5.88 16.64
C GLY A 111 7.92 -5.66 17.02
N ARG A 112 7.29 -4.57 16.54
CA ARG A 112 5.88 -4.29 16.84
C ARG A 112 4.98 -4.37 15.62
N VAL A 113 5.49 -4.00 14.45
CA VAL A 113 4.77 -4.05 13.17
C VAL A 113 5.68 -4.58 12.10
N ARG A 114 5.18 -5.48 11.27
CA ARG A 114 5.77 -5.90 10.00
C ARG A 114 4.88 -5.44 8.86
N GLY A 115 5.42 -5.31 7.66
CA GLY A 115 4.62 -4.89 6.52
C GLY A 115 5.36 -5.02 5.21
N SER A 116 4.62 -4.75 4.14
CA SER A 116 5.12 -4.71 2.79
C SER A 116 4.65 -3.45 2.09
N MET A 117 5.37 -3.09 1.04
CA MET A 117 5.02 -2.00 0.14
C MET A 117 5.27 -2.48 -1.28
N GLU A 118 4.34 -2.23 -2.17
CA GLU A 118 4.46 -2.59 -3.58
C GLU A 118 3.86 -1.51 -4.49
N ALA A 119 4.35 -1.44 -5.71
CA ALA A 119 3.75 -0.64 -6.77
C ALA A 119 2.88 -1.53 -7.64
N LEU A 120 1.61 -1.14 -7.81
CA LEU A 120 0.62 -1.88 -8.58
C LEU A 120 0.15 -1.02 -9.76
N THR A 121 0.30 -1.53 -10.98
CA THR A 121 -0.38 -0.97 -12.16
C THR A 121 -1.64 -1.81 -12.40
N LEU A 122 -2.80 -1.17 -12.35
CA LEU A 122 -4.06 -1.89 -12.56
C LEU A 122 -4.15 -2.40 -13.99
N PRO A 123 -4.35 -3.71 -14.19
CA PRO A 123 -4.65 -4.29 -15.47
C PRO A 123 -6.12 -4.01 -15.87
N ASP A 124 -6.51 -4.36 -17.08
CA ASP A 124 -7.90 -4.24 -17.56
C ASP A 124 -8.90 -5.14 -16.79
N VAL A 125 -8.39 -6.09 -16.01
CA VAL A 125 -9.19 -6.97 -15.14
C VAL A 125 -9.19 -6.47 -13.70
N PRO A 126 -10.25 -6.77 -12.91
CA PRO A 126 -10.30 -6.40 -11.51
C PRO A 126 -9.17 -7.02 -10.70
N VAL A 127 -8.58 -6.25 -9.80
CA VAL A 127 -7.58 -6.73 -8.83
C VAL A 127 -8.22 -6.77 -7.45
N ARG A 128 -7.99 -7.86 -6.72
CA ARG A 128 -8.43 -8.01 -5.34
C ARG A 128 -7.25 -7.81 -4.39
N LEU A 129 -7.49 -7.00 -3.37
CA LEU A 129 -6.57 -6.83 -2.24
C LEU A 129 -7.32 -7.19 -0.96
N SER A 130 -6.67 -7.92 -0.06
CA SER A 130 -7.27 -8.27 1.22
C SER A 130 -6.36 -7.92 2.39
N ALA A 131 -6.99 -7.58 3.52
CA ALA A 131 -6.38 -7.53 4.84
C ALA A 131 -7.16 -8.51 5.72
N ASP A 132 -6.56 -9.63 6.05
CA ASP A 132 -7.26 -10.77 6.67
C ASP A 132 -6.84 -10.99 8.13
N ALA A 133 -5.62 -10.59 8.48
CA ALA A 133 -5.11 -10.84 9.82
C ALA A 133 -5.61 -9.80 10.83
N ALA A 134 -5.92 -10.24 12.04
CA ALA A 134 -6.40 -9.36 13.10
C ALA A 134 -5.42 -8.18 13.33
N GLY A 135 -5.93 -6.96 13.23
CA GLY A 135 -5.19 -5.72 13.36
C GLY A 135 -4.40 -5.32 12.11
N GLU A 136 -4.45 -6.09 11.02
CA GLU A 136 -3.85 -5.69 9.74
C GLU A 136 -4.53 -4.44 9.20
N GLN A 137 -3.72 -3.55 8.62
CA GLN A 137 -4.19 -2.36 7.93
C GLN A 137 -3.63 -2.35 6.51
N LEU A 138 -4.47 -1.94 5.57
CA LEU A 138 -4.18 -1.84 4.14
C LEU A 138 -4.33 -0.38 3.73
N LEU A 139 -3.27 0.20 3.16
CA LEU A 139 -3.33 1.53 2.57
C LEU A 139 -3.08 1.43 1.06
N VAL A 140 -3.99 1.99 0.28
CA VAL A 140 -3.89 2.11 -1.18
C VAL A 140 -3.78 3.59 -1.53
N TYR A 141 -2.70 4.01 -2.18
CA TYR A 141 -2.48 5.39 -2.62
C TYR A 141 -2.48 5.47 -4.14
N CYS A 142 -3.30 6.34 -4.70
CA CYS A 142 -3.35 6.58 -6.14
C CYS A 142 -2.25 7.56 -6.57
N VAL A 143 -1.29 7.07 -7.35
CA VAL A 143 -0.18 7.89 -7.87
C VAL A 143 -0.59 8.60 -9.14
N SER A 144 -1.23 7.87 -10.07
CA SER A 144 -1.69 8.41 -11.34
C SER A 144 -2.90 7.64 -11.86
N GLY A 145 -3.64 8.25 -12.78
CA GLY A 145 -4.86 7.65 -13.33
C GLY A 145 -6.04 7.75 -12.37
N GLN A 146 -6.95 6.78 -12.42
CA GLN A 146 -8.14 6.72 -11.58
C GLN A 146 -8.53 5.27 -11.36
N CYS A 147 -8.91 4.93 -10.12
CA CYS A 147 -9.48 3.63 -9.82
C CYS A 147 -10.74 3.76 -8.95
N THR A 148 -11.63 2.78 -9.12
CA THR A 148 -12.74 2.53 -8.20
C THR A 148 -12.35 1.39 -7.28
N ALA A 149 -12.47 1.61 -5.98
CA ALA A 149 -12.31 0.60 -4.95
C ALA A 149 -13.69 0.27 -4.38
N ALA A 150 -14.09 -1.00 -4.43
CA ALA A 150 -15.32 -1.49 -3.82
C ALA A 150 -14.98 -2.47 -2.71
N GLU A 151 -15.53 -2.26 -1.51
CA GLU A 151 -15.40 -3.19 -0.39
C GLU A 151 -16.37 -4.34 -0.57
N GLU A 152 -15.86 -5.57 -0.60
CA GLU A 152 -16.69 -6.77 -0.67
C GLU A 152 -17.14 -7.16 0.75
N ASN A 153 -18.45 -7.18 0.98
CA ASN A 153 -19.00 -7.66 2.24
C ASN A 153 -18.68 -9.14 2.45
N ALA A 154 -18.11 -9.49 3.58
CA ALA A 154 -17.77 -10.86 3.99
C ALA A 154 -19.01 -11.82 4.05
N GLY A 155 -20.20 -11.36 3.69
CA GLY A 155 -21.47 -12.09 3.74
C GLY A 155 -21.92 -12.79 2.46
N THR A 156 -21.28 -12.59 1.33
CA THR A 156 -21.65 -13.24 0.06
C THR A 156 -20.74 -14.41 -0.27
N GLY A 157 -20.69 -15.41 0.59
CA GLY A 157 -20.44 -16.84 0.37
C GLY A 157 -19.45 -17.33 -0.70
N ILE A 158 -18.55 -16.50 -1.22
CA ILE A 158 -17.39 -16.98 -1.98
C ILE A 158 -16.21 -16.79 -1.06
N ALA A 159 -15.85 -17.85 -0.34
CA ALA A 159 -14.61 -17.90 0.42
C ALA A 159 -13.47 -17.45 -0.51
N CYS A 160 -12.73 -16.43 -0.10
CA CYS A 160 -11.47 -16.09 -0.74
C CYS A 160 -10.64 -17.40 -0.79
N PRO A 161 -10.22 -17.90 -1.96
CA PRO A 161 -9.38 -19.08 -1.98
C PRO A 161 -8.15 -18.80 -1.11
N PRO A 162 -7.70 -19.79 -0.32
CA PRO A 162 -6.50 -19.62 0.49
C PRO A 162 -5.38 -19.13 -0.44
N THR A 163 -4.72 -18.08 -0.04
CA THR A 163 -3.63 -17.41 -0.76
C THR A 163 -2.80 -18.41 -1.56
N CYS A 164 -2.80 -18.28 -2.89
CA CYS A 164 -1.82 -18.98 -3.72
C CYS A 164 -0.45 -18.40 -3.37
N THR A 165 0.30 -19.11 -2.57
CA THR A 165 1.72 -18.85 -2.39
C THR A 165 2.47 -19.66 -3.46
N ASP A 166 3.48 -19.06 -4.08
CA ASP A 166 4.43 -19.80 -4.89
C ASP A 166 5.27 -20.77 -4.02
N PRO A 167 6.06 -21.66 -4.63
CA PRO A 167 6.91 -22.61 -3.90
C PRO A 167 7.98 -21.97 -3.00
N ILE A 168 8.15 -20.65 -3.06
CA ILE A 168 9.09 -19.87 -2.26
C ILE A 168 8.40 -18.98 -1.20
N GLY A 169 7.05 -19.03 -1.09
CA GLY A 169 6.28 -18.34 -0.03
C GLY A 169 5.90 -16.90 -0.34
N GLU A 170 6.04 -16.42 -1.57
CA GLU A 170 5.61 -15.10 -1.99
C GLU A 170 4.12 -15.08 -2.37
N ARG A 171 3.42 -13.98 -2.01
CA ARG A 171 2.00 -13.78 -2.35
C ARG A 171 1.84 -13.50 -3.84
N ILE A 172 1.10 -14.35 -4.54
CA ILE A 172 0.73 -14.14 -5.94
C ILE A 172 -0.60 -13.39 -6.01
N LEU A 173 -0.66 -12.34 -6.84
CA LEU A 173 -1.90 -11.67 -7.22
C LEU A 173 -2.75 -12.64 -8.07
N CYS A 174 -3.86 -13.12 -7.52
CA CYS A 174 -4.79 -13.95 -8.28
C CYS A 174 -5.65 -13.08 -9.21
N SER A 175 -5.38 -13.13 -10.52
CA SER A 175 -6.32 -12.67 -11.55
C SER A 175 -7.43 -13.70 -11.72
N ALA A 176 -8.69 -13.29 -11.62
CA ALA A 176 -9.82 -14.16 -11.92
C ALA A 176 -9.86 -14.46 -13.43
N GLN A 177 -9.44 -15.66 -13.84
CA GLN A 177 -9.68 -16.16 -15.20
C GLN A 177 -11.11 -16.68 -15.29
N ASN A 178 -11.89 -16.10 -16.22
CA ASN A 178 -13.15 -16.64 -16.67
C ASN A 178 -12.86 -17.79 -17.66
N ASP A 179 -12.89 -19.02 -17.19
CA ASP A 179 -12.85 -20.18 -18.07
C ASP A 179 -14.27 -20.48 -18.57
N ARG A 180 -14.48 -20.23 -19.87
CA ARG A 180 -15.63 -20.73 -20.62
C ARG A 180 -15.23 -22.03 -21.32
N THR A 181 -15.52 -23.15 -20.73
CA THR A 181 -15.67 -24.41 -21.48
C THR A 181 -17.03 -25.01 -21.14
N GLY A 182 -17.85 -25.16 -22.20
CA GLY A 182 -19.20 -25.67 -22.09
C GLY A 182 -19.20 -27.18 -21.89
N GLU A 183 -20.09 -27.62 -20.98
CA GLU A 183 -20.76 -28.92 -21.09
C GLU A 183 -22.16 -28.76 -20.51
N GLU A 184 -23.16 -29.12 -21.34
CA GLU A 184 -24.57 -29.14 -21.00
C GLU A 184 -24.83 -30.22 -19.95
N ASN A 185 -25.41 -29.83 -18.80
CA ASN A 185 -26.09 -30.79 -17.93
C ASN A 185 -27.44 -30.21 -17.48
N VAL A 186 -28.49 -30.84 -17.94
CA VAL A 186 -29.89 -30.55 -17.68
C VAL A 186 -30.19 -30.90 -16.21
N GLY A 187 -30.31 -29.90 -15.37
CA GLY A 187 -30.72 -30.05 -13.98
C GLY A 187 -31.46 -28.80 -13.51
N THR A 188 -32.70 -28.99 -13.18
CA THR A 188 -33.75 -28.08 -12.66
C THR A 188 -33.20 -26.82 -11.98
N SER A 189 -33.40 -25.68 -12.65
CA SER A 189 -33.10 -24.35 -12.14
C SER A 189 -34.10 -23.98 -11.03
N ILE A 190 -33.65 -23.99 -9.78
CA ILE A 190 -34.28 -23.20 -8.73
C ILE A 190 -33.66 -21.81 -8.83
N ALA A 191 -34.42 -20.88 -9.41
CA ALA A 191 -34.05 -19.48 -9.43
C ALA A 191 -33.95 -18.96 -8.01
N CYS A 192 -32.74 -18.74 -7.51
CA CYS A 192 -32.53 -17.90 -6.34
C CYS A 192 -32.98 -16.48 -6.69
N PRO A 193 -33.84 -15.85 -5.85
CA PRO A 193 -34.18 -14.46 -6.02
C PRO A 193 -32.87 -13.63 -5.96
N PRO A 194 -32.75 -12.52 -6.74
CA PRO A 194 -31.59 -11.67 -6.66
C PRO A 194 -31.46 -11.19 -5.22
N ALA A 195 -30.38 -11.59 -4.56
CA ALA A 195 -30.04 -11.04 -3.26
C ALA A 195 -29.97 -9.52 -3.44
N SER A 196 -30.80 -8.81 -2.68
CA SER A 196 -30.73 -7.37 -2.54
C SER A 196 -29.28 -7.05 -2.15
N ALA A 197 -28.48 -6.61 -3.13
CA ALA A 197 -27.13 -6.19 -2.90
C ALA A 197 -27.22 -4.94 -2.01
N ALA A 198 -26.96 -5.11 -0.72
CA ALA A 198 -26.61 -3.97 0.12
C ALA A 198 -25.47 -3.25 -0.65
N ALA A 199 -25.66 -1.96 -0.89
CA ALA A 199 -24.71 -1.18 -1.65
C ALA A 199 -23.32 -1.37 -1.03
N ALA A 200 -22.43 -2.04 -1.76
CA ALA A 200 -21.06 -2.20 -1.33
C ALA A 200 -20.47 -0.79 -1.21
N ASP A 201 -19.83 -0.52 -0.08
CA ASP A 201 -19.15 0.76 0.11
C ASP A 201 -18.08 0.89 -0.98
N SER A 202 -18.16 1.95 -1.77
CA SER A 202 -17.27 2.15 -2.91
C SER A 202 -16.70 3.57 -2.92
N ALA A 203 -15.43 3.69 -3.27
CA ALA A 203 -14.73 4.95 -3.39
C ALA A 203 -14.01 5.06 -4.74
N ILE A 204 -14.02 6.26 -5.31
CA ILE A 204 -13.18 6.58 -6.46
C ILE A 204 -11.94 7.27 -5.92
N LEU A 205 -10.76 6.81 -6.34
CA LEU A 205 -9.47 7.41 -6.02
C LEU A 205 -8.91 8.13 -7.24
N HIS A 206 -8.54 9.37 -7.03
CA HIS A 206 -7.81 10.21 -7.97
C HIS A 206 -6.34 10.35 -7.53
N PRO A 207 -5.44 10.84 -8.41
CA PRO A 207 -4.04 11.06 -8.05
C PRO A 207 -3.90 11.91 -6.79
N GLY A 208 -3.09 11.43 -5.85
CA GLY A 208 -2.88 12.08 -4.56
C GLY A 208 -3.85 11.66 -3.46
N GLU A 209 -4.88 10.87 -3.75
CA GLU A 209 -5.82 10.34 -2.76
C GLU A 209 -5.42 8.94 -2.28
N SER A 210 -5.82 8.59 -1.07
CA SER A 210 -5.60 7.26 -0.51
C SER A 210 -6.85 6.66 0.12
N LEU A 211 -6.80 5.35 0.31
CA LEU A 211 -7.79 4.56 1.01
C LEU A 211 -7.11 3.80 2.13
N LEU A 212 -7.61 3.91 3.34
CA LEU A 212 -7.15 3.15 4.50
C LEU A 212 -8.26 2.19 4.95
N CYS A 213 -7.92 0.92 5.06
CA CYS A 213 -8.82 -0.13 5.53
C CYS A 213 -8.17 -0.88 6.69
N ALA A 214 -8.99 -1.32 7.64
CA ALA A 214 -8.60 -2.23 8.71
C ALA A 214 -9.22 -3.61 8.48
N ALA A 215 -8.50 -4.66 8.83
CA ALA A 215 -8.99 -6.02 8.73
C ALA A 215 -10.22 -6.29 9.64
N PRO A 216 -11.16 -7.15 9.18
CA PRO A 216 -11.17 -7.80 7.88
C PRO A 216 -11.60 -6.85 6.75
N ALA A 217 -10.87 -6.82 5.65
CA ALA A 217 -11.22 -6.03 4.49
C ALA A 217 -10.85 -6.78 3.19
N CYS A 218 -11.72 -6.72 2.21
CA CYS A 218 -11.46 -7.22 0.87
C CYS A 218 -11.90 -6.15 -0.13
N LEU A 219 -10.95 -5.63 -0.90
CA LEU A 219 -11.18 -4.59 -1.88
C LEU A 219 -11.09 -5.17 -3.29
N THR A 220 -12.06 -4.83 -4.13
CA THR A 220 -11.95 -5.02 -5.58
C THR A 220 -11.64 -3.68 -6.23
N LEU A 221 -10.47 -3.60 -6.89
CA LEU A 221 -9.98 -2.42 -7.60
C LEU A 221 -10.23 -2.57 -9.09
N ARG A 222 -10.73 -1.50 -9.73
CA ARG A 222 -10.97 -1.41 -11.18
C ARG A 222 -10.57 -0.04 -11.70
N GLY A 223 -10.10 0.04 -12.93
CA GLY A 223 -9.77 1.31 -13.59
C GLY A 223 -8.41 1.28 -14.24
N ASN A 224 -7.90 2.45 -14.57
CA ASN A 224 -6.56 2.63 -15.14
C ASN A 224 -5.76 3.53 -14.20
N ALA A 225 -5.02 2.93 -13.31
CA ALA A 225 -4.26 3.65 -12.29
C ALA A 225 -2.94 2.98 -11.97
N ARG A 226 -1.99 3.77 -11.52
CA ARG A 226 -0.79 3.32 -10.84
C ARG A 226 -0.90 3.63 -9.35
N LEU A 227 -0.71 2.62 -8.54
CA LEU A 227 -0.97 2.66 -7.11
C LEU A 227 0.29 2.30 -6.32
N MET A 228 0.39 2.81 -5.09
CA MET A 228 1.24 2.24 -4.05
C MET A 228 0.34 1.55 -3.04
N VAL A 229 0.68 0.32 -2.69
CA VAL A 229 -0.08 -0.52 -1.76
C VAL A 229 0.82 -0.84 -0.57
N CYS A 230 0.33 -0.60 0.64
CA CYS A 230 1.03 -0.90 1.88
C CYS A 230 0.18 -1.80 2.75
N HIS A 231 0.76 -2.88 3.23
CA HIS A 231 0.22 -3.73 4.28
C HIS A 231 0.99 -3.50 5.58
N MET A 232 0.29 -3.27 6.68
CA MET A 232 0.86 -3.09 8.02
C MET A 232 0.18 -4.08 8.96
N LEU A 233 0.96 -5.00 9.53
CA LEU A 233 0.48 -6.09 10.38
C LEU A 233 1.16 -6.04 11.74
N PRO A 234 0.40 -5.89 12.84
CA PRO A 234 0.95 -6.00 14.19
C PRO A 234 1.63 -7.35 14.41
N VAL A 235 2.80 -7.32 15.03
CA VAL A 235 3.47 -8.54 15.51
C VAL A 235 2.78 -8.96 16.78
N LYS A 236 2.29 -10.21 16.84
CA LYS A 236 1.71 -10.78 18.06
C LYS A 236 2.85 -11.02 19.07
N GLU A 237 2.63 -10.60 20.28
CA GLU A 237 3.49 -10.93 21.44
C GLU A 237 3.41 -12.41 21.76
#